data_e22a90ea6a521ceb5f014dcd713723eb
#
_entry.id   e22a90ea6a521ceb5f014dcd713723eb
#
_cell.length_a   1.000
_cell.length_b   1.000
_cell.length_c   1.000
_cell.angle_alpha   90.00
_cell.angle_beta   90.00
_cell.angle_gamma   90.00
#
_symmetry.space_group_name_H-M   'P 1'
#
loop_
_entity.id
_entity.type
_entity.pdbx_description
1 polymer ?
#
loop_
_entity_poly.entity_id
_entity_poly.type
_entity_poly.pdbx_seq_one_letter_code
_entity_poly.pdbx_strand_id
1 'polypeptide(L)'
;GMNAVIMDDVLVGKESVIGALAFVPAKMNIPPRSLVVGNPAKVIKEVSDEMIAWKTEGTKLYQALPKDCQETLRPCEPLLEPETNRPQQQQSYFTWQ
;
A
#
# COMPACT_ATOMS: atom_id res chain seq x y z
N GLY A 1 -5.51 1.21 -0.28
CA GLY A 1 -4.75 2.45 -0.13
C GLY A 1 -4.84 3.02 1.28
N MET A 2 -3.91 3.90 1.63
CA MET A 2 -3.90 4.55 2.96
C MET A 2 -5.20 5.30 3.23
N ASN A 3 -5.72 5.17 4.45
CA ASN A 3 -6.97 5.78 4.90
C ASN A 3 -8.22 5.47 4.04
N ALA A 4 -8.19 4.38 3.27
CA ALA A 4 -9.41 3.89 2.65
C ALA A 4 -10.34 3.31 3.71
N VAL A 5 -11.64 3.61 3.59
CA VAL A 5 -12.70 3.09 4.46
C VAL A 5 -13.55 2.11 3.67
N ILE A 6 -13.67 0.90 4.18
CA ILE A 6 -14.52 -0.15 3.59
C ILE A 6 -15.61 -0.47 4.60
N MET A 7 -16.86 -0.28 4.18
CA MET A 7 -18.03 -0.50 5.04
C MET A 7 -18.44 -1.97 5.10
N ASP A 8 -19.48 -2.24 5.86
CA ASP A 8 -19.98 -3.60 6.13
C ASP A 8 -20.49 -4.29 4.86
N ASP A 9 -20.34 -5.60 4.82
CA ASP A 9 -20.85 -6.48 3.75
C ASP A 9 -20.27 -6.16 2.35
N VAL A 10 -19.11 -5.49 2.26
CA VAL A 10 -18.44 -5.25 0.98
C VAL A 10 -17.73 -6.52 0.53
N LEU A 11 -17.94 -6.90 -0.72
CA LEU A 11 -17.20 -7.99 -1.38
C LEU A 11 -16.13 -7.37 -2.29
N VAL A 12 -14.86 -7.65 -1.99
CA VAL A 12 -13.73 -7.19 -2.81
C VAL A 12 -13.23 -8.34 -3.67
N GLY A 13 -13.39 -8.20 -4.98
CA GLY A 13 -12.90 -9.18 -5.95
C GLY A 13 -11.38 -9.30 -5.95
N LYS A 14 -10.89 -10.47 -6.31
CA LYS A 14 -9.46 -10.81 -6.36
C LYS A 14 -8.67 -9.81 -7.23
N GLU A 15 -7.42 -9.51 -6.83
CA GLU A 15 -6.50 -8.63 -7.58
C GLU A 15 -7.04 -7.20 -7.80
N SER A 16 -7.98 -6.75 -6.97
CA SER A 16 -8.49 -5.38 -7.03
C SER A 16 -7.63 -4.42 -6.22
N VAL A 17 -7.60 -3.17 -6.63
CA VAL A 17 -6.88 -2.08 -5.97
C VAL A 17 -7.87 -1.03 -5.50
N ILE A 18 -7.89 -0.77 -4.19
CA ILE A 18 -8.67 0.33 -3.60
C ILE A 18 -7.71 1.49 -3.34
N GLY A 19 -7.98 2.63 -3.95
CA GLY A 19 -7.14 3.83 -3.84
C GLY A 19 -7.16 4.45 -2.44
N ALA A 20 -6.16 5.28 -2.17
CA ALA A 20 -6.11 6.03 -0.92
C ALA A 20 -7.35 6.93 -0.75
N LEU A 21 -7.81 7.10 0.49
CA LEU A 21 -8.98 7.92 0.85
C LEU A 21 -10.31 7.51 0.18
N ALA A 22 -10.37 6.32 -0.44
CA ALA A 22 -11.61 5.82 -1.00
C ALA A 22 -12.61 5.46 0.11
N PHE A 23 -13.86 5.85 -0.06
CA PHE A 23 -14.98 5.43 0.79
C PHE A 23 -15.83 4.42 0.03
N VAL A 24 -15.69 3.14 0.38
CA VAL A 24 -16.45 2.04 -0.22
C VAL A 24 -17.74 1.81 0.60
N PRO A 25 -18.91 2.16 0.05
CA PRO A 25 -20.16 2.04 0.79
C PRO A 25 -20.54 0.59 1.07
N ALA A 26 -21.37 0.39 2.10
CA ALA A 26 -21.83 -0.92 2.51
C ALA A 26 -22.48 -1.71 1.37
N LYS A 27 -22.28 -3.03 1.36
CA LYS A 27 -22.83 -3.97 0.40
C LYS A 27 -22.37 -3.77 -1.05
N MET A 28 -21.36 -2.95 -1.27
CA MET A 28 -20.78 -2.80 -2.62
C MET A 28 -20.09 -4.11 -3.03
N ASN A 29 -20.37 -4.56 -4.24
CA ASN A 29 -19.67 -5.68 -4.86
C ASN A 29 -18.67 -5.14 -5.88
N ILE A 30 -17.38 -5.33 -5.58
CA ILE A 30 -16.26 -4.92 -6.44
C ILE A 30 -15.83 -6.14 -7.26
N PRO A 31 -15.98 -6.11 -8.59
CA PRO A 31 -15.51 -7.21 -9.44
C PRO A 31 -14.01 -7.46 -9.29
N PRO A 32 -13.53 -8.68 -9.61
CA PRO A 32 -12.09 -8.93 -9.68
C PRO A 32 -11.37 -7.93 -10.61
N ARG A 33 -10.08 -7.67 -10.30
CA ARG A 33 -9.21 -6.81 -11.11
C ARG A 33 -9.74 -5.38 -11.32
N SER A 34 -10.40 -4.83 -10.31
CA SER A 34 -10.97 -3.48 -10.38
C SER A 34 -10.08 -2.46 -9.68
N LEU A 35 -9.87 -1.30 -10.31
CA LEU A 35 -9.34 -0.11 -9.65
C LEU A 35 -10.50 0.73 -9.15
N VAL A 36 -10.58 0.89 -7.82
CA VAL A 36 -11.68 1.56 -7.13
C VAL A 36 -11.14 2.79 -6.40
N VAL A 37 -11.72 3.95 -6.66
CA VAL A 37 -11.29 5.21 -6.04
C VAL A 37 -12.47 6.13 -5.76
N GLY A 38 -12.25 7.12 -4.91
CA GLY A 38 -13.16 8.24 -4.67
C GLY A 38 -14.04 8.09 -3.44
N ASN A 39 -14.82 9.13 -3.18
CA ASN A 39 -15.81 9.21 -2.10
C ASN A 39 -17.14 9.79 -2.65
N PRO A 40 -18.20 8.99 -2.83
CA PRO A 40 -18.21 7.52 -2.72
C PRO A 40 -17.36 6.84 -3.78
N ALA A 41 -16.82 5.66 -3.44
CA ALA A 41 -15.91 4.92 -4.30
C ALA A 41 -16.61 4.39 -5.56
N LYS A 42 -15.89 4.43 -6.68
CA LYS A 42 -16.36 3.91 -7.98
C LYS A 42 -15.27 3.06 -8.63
N VAL A 43 -15.67 2.03 -9.34
CA VAL A 43 -14.77 1.29 -10.24
C VAL A 43 -14.49 2.20 -11.43
N ILE A 44 -13.21 2.53 -11.67
CA ILE A 44 -12.80 3.45 -12.73
C ILE A 44 -12.14 2.75 -13.92
N LYS A 45 -11.50 1.63 -13.70
CA LYS A 45 -10.91 0.80 -14.77
C LYS A 45 -10.51 -0.58 -14.27
N GLU A 46 -10.14 -1.45 -15.19
CA GLU A 46 -9.49 -2.72 -14.90
C GLU A 46 -8.02 -2.51 -14.49
N VAL A 47 -7.54 -3.33 -13.56
CA VAL A 47 -6.14 -3.36 -13.12
C VAL A 47 -5.32 -4.14 -14.14
N SER A 48 -4.30 -3.52 -14.74
CA SER A 48 -3.40 -4.17 -15.70
C SER A 48 -2.45 -5.15 -15.04
N ASP A 49 -1.90 -6.08 -15.84
CA ASP A 49 -0.89 -7.03 -15.37
C ASP A 49 0.38 -6.34 -14.85
N GLU A 50 0.78 -5.23 -15.47
CA GLU A 50 1.89 -4.40 -15.02
C GLU A 50 1.63 -3.81 -13.64
N MET A 51 0.42 -3.32 -13.39
CA MET A 51 0.02 -2.78 -12.09
C MET A 51 0.01 -3.87 -11.03
N ILE A 52 -0.46 -5.08 -11.35
CA ILE A 52 -0.43 -6.24 -10.44
C ILE A 52 1.02 -6.61 -10.11
N ALA A 53 1.88 -6.71 -11.11
CA ALA A 53 3.30 -7.01 -10.91
C ALA A 53 3.97 -5.98 -9.99
N TRP A 54 3.77 -4.70 -10.27
CA TRP A 54 4.30 -3.62 -9.46
C TRP A 54 3.79 -3.66 -8.01
N LYS A 55 2.50 -3.88 -7.80
CA LYS A 55 1.90 -4.03 -6.46
C LYS A 55 2.44 -5.24 -5.72
N THR A 56 2.68 -6.34 -6.43
CA THR A 56 3.25 -7.56 -5.86
C THR A 56 4.66 -7.31 -5.34
N GLU A 57 5.51 -6.62 -6.10
CA GLU A 57 6.86 -6.25 -5.64
C GLU A 57 6.81 -5.35 -4.39
N GLY A 58 5.93 -4.34 -4.38
CA GLY A 58 5.71 -3.52 -3.20
C GLY A 58 5.27 -4.34 -1.97
N THR A 59 4.39 -5.33 -2.16
CA THR A 59 3.95 -6.22 -1.08
C THR A 59 5.09 -7.07 -0.53
N LYS A 60 5.97 -7.59 -1.40
CA LYS A 60 7.15 -8.37 -0.96
C LYS A 60 8.07 -7.54 -0.06
N LEU A 61 8.27 -6.26 -0.36
CA LEU A 61 9.05 -5.35 0.51
C LEU A 61 8.45 -5.27 1.91
N TYR A 62 7.14 -5.06 2.03
CA TYR A 62 6.47 -5.04 3.33
C TYR A 62 6.54 -6.38 4.06
N GLN A 63 6.46 -7.49 3.35
CA GLN A 63 6.59 -8.84 3.93
C GLN A 63 8.01 -9.11 4.46
N ALA A 64 9.03 -8.49 3.88
CA ALA A 64 10.42 -8.61 4.36
C ALA A 64 10.69 -7.77 5.63
N LEU A 65 9.97 -6.65 5.82
CA LEU A 65 10.22 -5.70 6.92
C LEU A 65 10.26 -6.33 8.33
N PRO A 66 9.38 -7.27 8.73
CA PRO A 66 9.45 -7.84 10.07
C PRO A 66 10.79 -8.51 10.38
N LYS A 67 11.34 -9.24 9.40
CA LYS A 67 12.65 -9.87 9.54
C LYS A 67 13.77 -8.83 9.61
N ASP A 68 13.75 -7.85 8.70
CA ASP A 68 14.73 -6.78 8.67
C ASP A 68 14.70 -5.98 9.98
N CYS A 69 13.52 -5.69 10.51
CA CYS A 69 13.38 -5.01 11.81
C CYS A 69 13.95 -5.83 12.96
N GLN A 70 13.71 -7.15 13.01
CA GLN A 70 14.29 -8.02 14.04
C GLN A 70 15.83 -8.04 13.99
N GLU A 71 16.40 -7.99 12.80
CA GLU A 71 17.85 -8.06 12.60
C GLU A 71 18.55 -6.71 12.82
N THR A 72 17.89 -5.59 12.52
CA THR A 72 18.54 -4.27 12.44
C THR A 72 18.12 -3.28 13.52
N LEU A 73 16.90 -3.37 14.07
CA LEU A 73 16.47 -2.46 15.13
C LEU A 73 17.21 -2.70 16.43
N ARG A 74 17.68 -1.61 17.05
CA ARG A 74 18.37 -1.60 18.34
C ARG A 74 17.79 -0.49 19.19
N PRO A 75 17.68 -0.70 20.52
CA PRO A 75 17.41 0.38 21.45
C PRO A 75 18.50 1.45 21.33
N CYS A 76 18.12 2.70 21.33
CA CYS A 76 19.05 3.83 21.31
C CYS A 76 18.48 5.02 22.08
N GLU A 77 19.38 5.92 22.48
CA GLU A 77 18.96 7.21 23.02
C GLU A 77 18.50 8.13 21.90
N PRO A 78 17.51 9.00 22.16
CA PRO A 78 17.09 10.00 21.19
C PRO A 78 18.24 10.92 20.79
N LEU A 79 18.38 11.20 19.51
CA LEU A 79 19.36 12.19 19.03
C LEU A 79 18.88 13.60 19.36
N LEU A 80 19.77 14.42 19.93
CA LEU A 80 19.51 15.84 20.21
C LEU A 80 19.70 16.71 18.95
N GLU A 81 20.56 16.26 18.03
CA GLU A 81 20.85 16.92 16.75
C GLU A 81 20.92 15.85 15.62
N PRO A 82 20.63 16.24 14.36
CA PRO A 82 20.76 15.33 13.23
C PRO A 82 22.22 14.90 13.02
N GLU A 83 22.44 13.63 12.68
CA GLU A 83 23.77 13.14 12.28
C GLU A 83 24.23 13.79 10.98
N THR A 84 25.47 14.28 10.95
CA THR A 84 26.04 15.00 9.78
C THR A 84 26.34 14.08 8.60
N ASN A 85 26.61 12.78 8.85
CA ASN A 85 26.99 11.79 7.84
C ASN A 85 25.99 10.62 7.81
N ARG A 86 24.70 10.92 7.84
CA ARG A 86 23.67 9.90 7.83
C ARG A 86 23.67 9.14 6.49
N PRO A 87 23.84 7.79 6.49
CA PRO A 87 23.75 7.03 5.26
C PRO A 87 22.37 7.19 4.64
N GLN A 88 22.34 7.53 3.35
CA GLN A 88 21.07 7.56 2.63
C GLN A 88 20.60 6.15 2.32
N GLN A 89 19.33 5.91 2.55
CA GLN A 89 18.70 4.66 2.14
C GLN A 89 18.67 4.60 0.61
N GLN A 90 19.18 3.52 0.04
CA GLN A 90 19.07 3.30 -1.40
C GLN A 90 17.60 3.06 -1.76
N GLN A 91 17.13 3.75 -2.79
CA GLN A 91 15.77 3.55 -3.28
C GLN A 91 15.68 2.17 -3.94
N SER A 92 14.97 1.24 -3.29
CA SER A 92 14.75 -0.12 -3.78
C SER A 92 13.41 -0.29 -4.52
N TYR A 93 12.63 0.77 -4.62
CA TYR A 93 11.27 0.74 -5.16
C TYR A 93 10.96 2.06 -5.89
N PHE A 94 10.32 1.93 -7.05
CA PHE A 94 9.87 3.08 -7.84
C PHE A 94 8.36 3.25 -7.68
N THR A 95 7.93 4.49 -7.48
CA THR A 95 6.51 4.82 -7.45
C THR A 95 5.89 4.66 -8.84
N TRP A 96 4.63 4.22 -8.88
CA TRP A 96 3.85 4.20 -10.10
C TRP A 96 3.63 5.62 -10.61
N GLN A 97 3.91 5.87 -11.87
CA GLN A 97 3.67 7.15 -12.55
C GLN A 97 2.41 7.11 -13.40
#